data_28ca7ab33e6ccb582b78e30c63d2bde9
#
_entry.id   28ca7ab33e6ccb582b78e30c63d2bde9
#
_cell.length_a   1.000
_cell.length_b   1.000
_cell.length_c   1.000
_cell.angle_alpha   90.00
_cell.angle_beta   90.00
_cell.angle_gamma   90.00
#
_symmetry.space_group_name_H-M   'P 1'
#
loop_
_entity.id
_entity.type
_entity.pdbx_description
1 polymer ?
#
loop_
_entity_poly.entity_id
_entity_poly.type
_entity_poly.pdbx_seq_one_letter_code
_entity_poly.pdbx_strand_id
1 'polypeptide(L)'
;MTKTITLWSHGSNMQIEYENRITSVRHTGPFVRIEGQSGQNTWGHFPITNPTNIDNSKYNLTKVYVSFRTREYGIINQILIYDGENIIYDTNDLSLNGNNLEYELILDKPAPISKGINLVLGFQFKANPPNTRSTQIEVIGVGIDLETNT
;
A
#
# COMPACT_ATOMS: atom_id res chain seq x y z
N MET A 1 -7.43 -27.99 6.64
CA MET A 1 -6.12 -27.54 6.14
C MET A 1 -6.23 -26.10 5.62
N THR A 2 -5.34 -25.23 6.03
CA THR A 2 -5.30 -23.84 5.57
C THR A 2 -4.37 -23.72 4.37
N LYS A 3 -4.81 -23.05 3.33
CA LYS A 3 -3.97 -22.71 2.19
C LYS A 3 -3.74 -21.20 2.21
N THR A 4 -2.51 -20.80 1.93
CA THR A 4 -2.12 -19.39 1.85
C THR A 4 -1.65 -19.07 0.45
N ILE A 5 -2.13 -17.95 -0.09
CA ILE A 5 -1.66 -17.39 -1.35
C ILE A 5 -1.11 -16.00 -1.05
N THR A 6 0.09 -15.70 -1.54
CA THR A 6 0.65 -14.36 -1.46
C THR A 6 0.60 -13.72 -2.83
N LEU A 7 0.00 -12.54 -2.92
CA LEU A 7 -0.18 -11.80 -4.16
C LEU A 7 0.49 -10.44 -4.03
N TRP A 8 1.19 -10.01 -5.08
CA TRP A 8 1.91 -8.74 -5.12
C TRP A 8 1.42 -7.84 -6.25
N SER A 9 1.40 -6.54 -5.99
CA SER A 9 1.29 -5.50 -7.00
C SER A 9 2.60 -4.73 -7.02
N HIS A 10 3.20 -4.61 -8.21
CA HIS A 10 4.44 -3.85 -8.37
C HIS A 10 4.20 -2.36 -8.15
N GLY A 11 5.18 -1.66 -7.57
CA GLY A 11 5.07 -0.23 -7.31
C GLY A 11 4.74 0.59 -8.55
N SER A 12 5.26 0.22 -9.71
CA SER A 12 4.99 0.93 -10.96
C SER A 12 3.52 0.88 -11.40
N ASN A 13 2.70 0.03 -10.78
CA ASN A 13 1.26 -0.05 -11.03
C ASN A 13 0.43 0.98 -10.25
N MET A 14 1.08 1.78 -9.42
CA MET A 14 0.40 2.76 -8.56
C MET A 14 -0.35 3.81 -9.36
N GLN A 15 -1.56 4.14 -8.89
CA GLN A 15 -2.35 5.27 -9.35
C GLN A 15 -2.42 6.32 -8.25
N ILE A 16 -1.95 7.53 -8.52
CA ILE A 16 -1.97 8.63 -7.55
C ILE A 16 -3.35 9.30 -7.54
N GLU A 17 -3.87 9.63 -6.35
CA GLU A 17 -5.21 10.22 -6.23
C GLU A 17 -5.23 11.73 -6.48
N TYR A 18 -4.29 12.47 -5.89
CA TYR A 18 -4.23 13.92 -6.01
C TYR A 18 -2.89 14.34 -6.62
N GLU A 19 -2.80 14.29 -7.93
CA GLU A 19 -1.56 14.63 -8.64
C GLU A 19 -1.10 16.07 -8.39
N ASN A 20 -2.03 16.99 -8.12
CA ASN A 20 -1.71 18.38 -7.86
C ASN A 20 -1.04 18.62 -6.50
N ARG A 21 -0.99 17.60 -5.64
CA ARG A 21 -0.32 17.67 -4.32
C ARG A 21 1.08 17.11 -4.34
N ILE A 22 1.53 16.62 -5.47
CA ILE A 22 2.89 16.08 -5.63
C ILE A 22 3.66 16.93 -6.64
N THR A 23 4.98 16.92 -6.52
CA THR A 23 5.88 17.67 -7.43
C THR A 23 6.34 16.79 -8.58
N SER A 24 6.49 15.49 -8.35
CA SER A 24 6.84 14.55 -9.41
C SER A 24 6.37 13.13 -9.06
N VAL A 25 6.05 12.38 -10.09
CA VAL A 25 5.85 10.93 -10.01
C VAL A 25 6.62 10.28 -11.16
N ARG A 26 7.35 9.24 -10.83
CA ARG A 26 8.15 8.52 -11.82
C ARG A 26 7.95 7.01 -11.66
N HIS A 27 7.39 6.38 -12.69
CA HIS A 27 7.27 4.93 -12.76
C HIS A 27 8.53 4.38 -13.40
N THR A 28 9.29 3.63 -12.61
CA THR A 28 10.54 3.02 -13.09
C THR A 28 10.37 1.51 -13.17
N GLY A 29 11.37 0.80 -13.69
CA GLY A 29 11.37 -0.66 -13.67
C GLY A 29 11.26 -1.22 -12.25
N PRO A 30 12.12 -0.80 -11.29
CA PRO A 30 12.13 -1.37 -9.95
C PRO A 30 11.12 -0.78 -8.96
N PHE A 31 10.60 0.44 -9.18
CA PHE A 31 9.73 1.10 -8.21
C PHE A 31 8.98 2.28 -8.80
N VAL A 32 7.98 2.78 -8.06
CA VAL A 32 7.44 4.12 -8.28
C VAL A 32 8.10 5.07 -7.28
N ARG A 33 8.48 6.25 -7.74
CA ARG A 33 9.07 7.30 -6.91
C ARG A 33 8.19 8.53 -6.96
N ILE A 34 7.82 9.05 -5.80
CA ILE A 34 7.08 10.30 -5.70
C ILE A 34 7.84 11.31 -4.84
N GLU A 35 7.65 12.58 -5.16
CA GLU A 35 8.09 13.71 -4.36
C GLU A 35 6.89 14.62 -4.20
N GLY A 36 6.69 15.16 -3.01
CA GLY A 36 5.47 15.88 -2.68
C GLY A 36 5.69 17.33 -2.32
N GLN A 37 4.59 18.08 -2.31
CA GLN A 37 4.56 19.45 -1.88
C GLN A 37 4.54 19.55 -0.36
N SER A 38 5.18 20.59 0.17
CA SER A 38 5.31 20.83 1.60
C SER A 38 3.97 20.72 2.33
N GLY A 39 3.92 19.87 3.33
CA GLY A 39 2.76 19.71 4.20
C GLY A 39 1.54 19.02 3.60
N GLN A 40 1.66 18.48 2.39
CA GLN A 40 0.53 17.84 1.71
C GLN A 40 0.45 16.34 1.96
N ASN A 41 -0.77 15.81 1.80
CA ASN A 41 -1.05 14.37 1.83
C ASN A 41 -1.66 13.93 0.52
N THR A 42 -1.41 12.69 0.14
CA THR A 42 -2.11 12.07 -0.98
C THR A 42 -2.19 10.56 -0.73
N TRP A 43 -2.86 9.86 -1.63
CA TRP A 43 -3.00 8.41 -1.57
C TRP A 43 -2.58 7.78 -2.88
N GLY A 44 -1.93 6.64 -2.78
CA GLY A 44 -1.58 5.82 -3.92
C GLY A 44 -2.40 4.53 -3.91
N HIS A 45 -3.03 4.20 -5.03
CA HIS A 45 -3.87 3.04 -5.18
C HIS A 45 -3.11 1.92 -5.88
N PHE A 46 -3.16 0.72 -5.30
CA PHE A 46 -2.51 -0.47 -5.84
C PHE A 46 -3.55 -1.57 -5.99
N PRO A 47 -4.23 -1.64 -7.15
CA PRO A 47 -5.17 -2.74 -7.39
C PRO A 47 -4.41 -4.07 -7.41
N ILE A 48 -4.98 -5.07 -6.74
CA ILE A 48 -4.41 -6.42 -6.71
C ILE A 48 -5.44 -7.38 -7.26
N THR A 49 -5.12 -8.02 -8.38
CA THR A 49 -5.95 -9.08 -8.93
C THR A 49 -5.88 -10.28 -8.00
N ASN A 50 -7.01 -10.71 -7.48
CA ASN A 50 -7.07 -11.76 -6.47
C ASN A 50 -8.23 -12.71 -6.71
N PRO A 51 -8.09 -14.00 -6.34
CA PRO A 51 -9.22 -14.90 -6.27
C PRO A 51 -10.09 -14.55 -5.06
N THR A 52 -11.38 -14.76 -5.18
CA THR A 52 -12.32 -14.67 -4.05
C THR A 52 -12.77 -16.04 -3.61
N ASN A 53 -12.70 -17.00 -4.52
CA ASN A 53 -13.15 -18.36 -4.31
C ASN A 53 -12.33 -19.32 -5.20
N ILE A 54 -11.73 -20.34 -4.61
CA ILE A 54 -11.11 -21.47 -5.33
C ILE A 54 -11.60 -22.75 -4.68
N ASP A 55 -12.05 -23.70 -5.48
CA ASP A 55 -12.56 -25.00 -5.01
C ASP A 55 -13.64 -24.84 -3.94
N ASN A 56 -14.54 -23.87 -4.13
CA ASN A 56 -15.63 -23.52 -3.21
C ASN A 56 -15.17 -23.02 -1.83
N SER A 57 -13.88 -22.75 -1.66
CA SER A 57 -13.35 -22.16 -0.44
C SER A 57 -13.19 -20.64 -0.60
N LYS A 58 -13.66 -19.90 0.39
CA LYS A 58 -13.51 -18.45 0.42
C LYS A 58 -12.16 -18.06 1.02
N TYR A 59 -11.63 -16.94 0.56
CA TYR A 59 -10.39 -16.41 1.08
C TYR A 59 -10.63 -15.28 2.07
N ASN A 60 -9.73 -15.21 3.05
CA ASN A 60 -9.68 -14.12 4.01
C ASN A 60 -8.33 -13.42 3.89
N LEU A 61 -8.35 -12.11 3.96
CA LEU A 61 -7.13 -11.31 4.06
C LEU A 61 -6.56 -11.44 5.46
N THR A 62 -5.30 -11.82 5.58
CA THR A 62 -4.66 -12.04 6.89
C THR A 62 -3.40 -11.19 7.09
N LYS A 63 -2.72 -10.77 6.03
CA LYS A 63 -1.47 -10.04 6.14
C LYS A 63 -1.28 -9.09 4.97
N VAL A 64 -0.57 -8.00 5.24
CA VAL A 64 -0.20 -6.99 4.25
C VAL A 64 1.30 -6.82 4.25
N TYR A 65 1.88 -6.64 3.07
CA TYR A 65 3.30 -6.36 2.88
C TYR A 65 3.48 -5.03 2.17
N VAL A 66 4.49 -4.27 2.57
CA VAL A 66 4.90 -3.07 1.85
C VAL A 66 6.42 -3.05 1.75
N SER A 67 6.92 -2.92 0.54
CA SER A 67 8.35 -2.79 0.28
C SER A 67 8.61 -1.35 -0.15
N PHE A 68 9.35 -0.58 0.64
CA PHE A 68 9.47 0.86 0.44
C PHE A 68 10.80 1.43 0.89
N ARG A 69 11.10 2.64 0.43
CA ARG A 69 12.14 3.52 0.96
C ARG A 69 11.59 4.93 1.00
N THR A 70 11.87 5.65 2.09
CA THR A 70 11.51 7.07 2.19
C THR A 70 12.72 7.88 2.62
N ARG A 71 12.70 9.17 2.26
CA ARG A 71 13.63 10.15 2.82
C ARG A 71 12.99 10.81 4.03
N GLU A 72 13.74 11.72 4.71
CA GLU A 72 13.36 12.27 6.00
C GLU A 72 11.98 12.92 6.04
N TYR A 73 11.57 13.59 4.95
CA TYR A 73 10.32 14.33 4.87
C TYR A 73 9.18 13.57 4.17
N GLY A 74 9.38 12.30 3.84
CA GLY A 74 8.36 11.44 3.27
C GLY A 74 7.94 10.35 4.24
N ILE A 75 6.65 10.18 4.45
CA ILE A 75 6.10 9.19 5.37
C ILE A 75 4.95 8.45 4.70
N ILE A 76 4.91 7.13 4.93
CA ILE A 76 3.71 6.34 4.66
C ILE A 76 2.93 6.30 5.97
N ASN A 77 1.78 6.98 6.00
CA ASN A 77 1.03 7.20 7.24
C ASN A 77 -0.27 6.40 7.34
N GLN A 78 -0.62 5.65 6.32
CA GLN A 78 -1.86 4.89 6.32
C GLN A 78 -1.77 3.68 5.39
N ILE A 79 -2.35 2.57 5.82
CA ILE A 79 -2.67 1.43 4.95
C ILE A 79 -4.17 1.26 5.04
N LEU A 80 -4.83 1.35 3.88
CA LEU A 80 -6.27 1.28 3.76
C LEU A 80 -6.59 0.23 2.70
N ILE A 81 -7.48 -0.70 3.02
CA ILE A 81 -7.79 -1.78 2.10
C ILE A 81 -9.29 -1.81 1.82
N TYR A 82 -9.62 -1.76 0.54
CA TYR A 82 -10.98 -1.91 0.03
C TYR A 82 -11.18 -3.29 -0.54
N ASP A 83 -12.36 -3.83 -0.29
CA ASP A 83 -12.90 -4.98 -1.03
C ASP A 83 -14.08 -4.45 -1.84
N GLY A 84 -13.87 -4.27 -3.16
CA GLY A 84 -14.79 -3.48 -3.96
C GLY A 84 -14.84 -2.05 -3.44
N GLU A 85 -16.01 -1.59 -3.02
CA GLU A 85 -16.17 -0.24 -2.46
C GLU A 85 -16.17 -0.20 -0.93
N ASN A 86 -16.05 -1.35 -0.27
CA ASN A 86 -16.11 -1.46 1.19
C ASN A 86 -14.71 -1.45 1.80
N ILE A 87 -14.53 -0.64 2.85
CA ILE A 87 -13.29 -0.64 3.63
C ILE A 87 -13.30 -1.86 4.53
N ILE A 88 -12.30 -2.72 4.40
CA ILE A 88 -12.14 -3.91 5.22
C ILE A 88 -10.98 -3.80 6.22
N TYR A 89 -10.10 -2.84 6.03
CA TYR A 89 -9.00 -2.58 6.95
C TYR A 89 -8.51 -1.14 6.81
N ASP A 90 -8.20 -0.52 7.95
CA ASP A 90 -7.69 0.85 8.02
C ASP A 90 -6.75 1.00 9.21
N THR A 91 -5.61 1.65 9.00
CA THR A 91 -4.68 2.01 10.05
C THR A 91 -4.69 3.52 10.26
N ASN A 92 -4.81 3.98 11.50
CA ASN A 92 -4.85 5.42 11.80
C ASN A 92 -3.54 5.98 12.37
N ASP A 93 -2.65 5.11 12.89
CA ASP A 93 -1.46 5.53 13.64
C ASP A 93 -0.17 5.06 12.98
N LEU A 94 -0.16 4.93 11.67
CA LEU A 94 1.00 4.44 10.95
C LEU A 94 1.96 5.59 10.64
N SER A 95 3.26 5.35 10.84
CA SER A 95 4.31 6.31 10.48
C SER A 95 5.53 5.53 10.01
N LEU A 96 5.53 5.15 8.73
CA LEU A 96 6.63 4.41 8.14
C LEU A 96 7.59 5.38 7.46
N ASN A 97 8.84 5.38 7.93
CA ASN A 97 9.90 6.22 7.39
C ASN A 97 11.22 5.44 7.41
N GLY A 98 12.02 5.62 6.38
CA GLY A 98 13.30 4.93 6.22
C GLY A 98 13.25 3.86 5.13
N ASN A 99 14.12 2.89 5.23
CA ASN A 99 14.20 1.79 4.27
C ASN A 99 13.69 0.51 4.90
N ASN A 100 12.58 0.00 4.41
CA ASN A 100 12.09 -1.31 4.82
C ASN A 100 11.49 -2.03 3.62
N LEU A 101 12.23 -3.00 3.11
CA LEU A 101 11.81 -3.77 1.94
C LEU A 101 10.92 -4.95 2.31
N GLU A 102 10.72 -5.19 3.61
CA GLU A 102 10.02 -6.37 4.12
C GLU A 102 9.05 -6.03 5.25
N TYR A 103 8.39 -4.86 5.15
CA TYR A 103 7.40 -4.49 6.16
C TYR A 103 6.20 -5.42 6.08
N GLU A 104 5.80 -5.96 7.21
CA GLU A 104 4.63 -6.83 7.36
C GLU A 104 3.64 -6.23 8.36
N LEU A 105 2.37 -6.36 8.05
CA LEU A 105 1.29 -6.01 8.95
C LEU A 105 0.32 -7.19 9.03
N ILE A 106 0.19 -7.77 10.22
CA ILE A 106 -0.72 -8.90 10.45
C ILE A 106 -2.04 -8.34 10.95
N LEU A 107 -3.15 -8.70 10.28
CA LEU A 107 -4.48 -8.27 10.71
C LEU A 107 -4.89 -8.99 11.99
N ASP A 108 -5.48 -8.25 12.95
CA ASP A 108 -5.99 -8.84 14.19
C ASP A 108 -7.08 -9.88 13.94
N LYS A 109 -7.91 -9.62 12.93
CA LYS A 109 -8.95 -10.54 12.49
C LYS A 109 -8.86 -10.74 10.99
N PRO A 110 -8.90 -11.99 10.50
CA PRO A 110 -9.01 -12.23 9.07
C PRO A 110 -10.22 -11.53 8.49
N ALA A 111 -10.07 -10.88 7.35
CA ALA A 111 -11.13 -10.14 6.69
C ALA A 111 -11.61 -10.89 5.46
N PRO A 112 -12.89 -11.34 5.40
CA PRO A 112 -13.41 -12.04 4.23
C PRO A 112 -13.38 -11.16 2.99
N ILE A 113 -13.06 -11.75 1.86
CA ILE A 113 -12.99 -11.04 0.57
C ILE A 113 -14.06 -11.61 -0.36
N SER A 114 -14.83 -10.71 -0.99
CA SER A 114 -15.90 -11.12 -1.90
C SER A 114 -15.79 -10.54 -3.30
N LYS A 115 -14.97 -9.52 -3.50
CA LYS A 115 -14.84 -8.83 -4.79
C LYS A 115 -13.38 -8.70 -5.19
N GLY A 116 -12.83 -7.52 -5.14
CA GLY A 116 -11.45 -7.28 -5.53
C GLY A 116 -10.78 -6.30 -4.58
N ILE A 117 -9.49 -6.49 -4.40
CA ILE A 117 -8.70 -5.72 -3.45
C ILE A 117 -8.12 -4.48 -4.11
N ASN A 118 -8.31 -3.32 -3.47
CA ASN A 118 -7.53 -2.13 -3.72
C ASN A 118 -6.77 -1.79 -2.43
N LEU A 119 -5.46 -1.97 -2.46
CA LEU A 119 -4.61 -1.59 -1.35
C LEU A 119 -4.17 -0.15 -1.55
N VAL A 120 -4.46 0.70 -0.56
CA VAL A 120 -4.17 2.13 -0.64
C VAL A 120 -3.14 2.50 0.41
N LEU A 121 -2.09 3.20 -0.01
CA LEU A 121 -1.11 3.77 0.90
C LEU A 121 -1.35 5.27 1.03
N GLY A 122 -1.42 5.76 2.26
CA GLY A 122 -1.42 7.19 2.53
C GLY A 122 0.01 7.71 2.57
N PHE A 123 0.28 8.78 1.84
CA PHE A 123 1.56 9.46 1.81
C PHE A 123 1.46 10.82 2.44
N GLN A 124 2.41 11.14 3.30
CA GLN A 124 2.50 12.44 3.94
C GLN A 124 3.86 13.06 3.65
N PHE A 125 3.86 14.32 3.23
CA PHE A 125 5.07 15.09 3.02
C PHE A 125 5.15 16.15 4.12
N LYS A 126 6.19 16.07 4.94
CA LYS A 126 6.38 17.01 6.06
C LYS A 126 6.55 18.43 5.55
N ALA A 127 6.12 19.40 6.36
CA ALA A 127 6.21 20.80 6.03
C ALA A 127 7.67 21.29 6.00
N ASN A 128 7.93 22.25 5.12
CA ASN A 128 9.20 22.95 5.00
C ASN A 128 10.42 22.03 4.74
N PRO A 129 10.36 21.15 3.74
CA PRO A 129 11.51 20.35 3.37
C PRO A 129 12.62 21.26 2.83
N PRO A 130 13.90 20.93 3.08
CA PRO A 130 15.03 21.72 2.56
C PRO A 130 15.08 21.71 1.03
N ASN A 131 14.54 20.67 0.40
CA ASN A 131 14.37 20.55 -1.05
C ASN A 131 13.29 19.50 -1.33
N THR A 132 12.82 19.42 -2.57
CA THR A 132 11.75 18.48 -2.94
C THR A 132 12.21 17.03 -2.81
N ARG A 133 13.49 16.76 -3.04
CA ARG A 133 14.06 15.43 -2.94
C ARG A 133 13.95 14.84 -1.53
N SER A 134 13.93 15.68 -0.50
CA SER A 134 13.79 15.24 0.89
C SER A 134 12.43 14.61 1.18
N THR A 135 11.42 14.87 0.34
CA THR A 135 10.08 14.30 0.48
C THR A 135 9.92 12.94 -0.23
N GLN A 136 10.97 12.45 -0.84
CA GLN A 136 10.92 11.28 -1.72
C GLN A 136 10.41 10.03 -1.00
N ILE A 137 9.46 9.36 -1.64
CA ILE A 137 8.96 8.05 -1.24
C ILE A 137 9.07 7.13 -2.46
N GLU A 138 9.67 5.96 -2.26
CA GLU A 138 9.75 4.91 -3.26
C GLU A 138 8.98 3.70 -2.79
N VAL A 139 8.09 3.17 -3.62
CA VAL A 139 7.39 1.92 -3.35
C VAL A 139 7.81 0.91 -4.39
N ILE A 140 8.41 -0.18 -3.94
CA ILE A 140 8.83 -1.29 -4.79
C ILE A 140 7.63 -2.18 -5.09
N GLY A 141 6.84 -2.45 -4.07
CA GLY A 141 5.63 -3.24 -4.21
C GLY A 141 4.82 -3.30 -2.93
N VAL A 142 3.60 -3.75 -3.08
CA VAL A 142 2.70 -4.06 -1.98
C VAL A 142 2.17 -5.47 -2.18
N GLY A 143 1.89 -6.17 -1.09
CA GLY A 143 1.43 -7.54 -1.16
C GLY A 143 0.41 -7.87 -0.11
N ILE A 144 -0.28 -8.97 -0.31
CA ILE A 144 -1.27 -9.49 0.63
C ILE A 144 -1.15 -11.00 0.74
N ASP A 145 -1.46 -11.52 1.93
CA ASP A 145 -1.71 -12.94 2.13
C ASP A 145 -3.21 -13.18 2.22
N LEU A 146 -3.67 -14.13 1.44
CA LEU A 146 -5.04 -14.64 1.50
C LEU A 146 -5.01 -16.07 1.99
N GLU A 147 -5.83 -16.38 2.97
CA GLU A 147 -5.92 -17.73 3.55
C GLU A 147 -7.31 -18.30 3.41
N THR A 148 -7.37 -19.59 3.15
CA THR A 148 -8.65 -20.33 3.14
C THR A 148 -8.79 -21.06 4.46
N ASN A 149 -10.05 -21.16 4.91
CA ASN A 149 -10.41 -22.08 5.98
C ASN A 149 -11.07 -23.31 5.35
N THR A 150 -10.43 -24.45 5.48
CA THR A 150 -10.96 -25.71 4.97
C THR A 150 -11.15 -26.72 6.11
#